data_c5c9086c53cc91f60257388b35e50bc6
#
_entry.id   c5c9086c53cc91f60257388b35e50bc6
#
_cell.length_a   1.000
_cell.length_b   1.000
_cell.length_c   1.000
_cell.angle_alpha   90.00
_cell.angle_beta   90.00
_cell.angle_gamma   90.00
#
_symmetry.space_group_name_H-M   'P 1'
#
loop_
_entity.id
_entity.type
_entity.pdbx_description
1 polymer ?
#
loop_
_entity_poly.entity_id
_entity_poly.type
_entity_poly.pdbx_seq_one_letter_code
_entity_poly.pdbx_strand_id
1 'polypeptide(L)'
;MTHTEDEHKFRQGRMASFFKREDPTYDRWERTCQPKSALGKGAYLALYFLPGLLAAIVINVPAVFSTELRITHLSPRYLQFGWLLIITLGWHLLSPFIFLRLLDGLTIRESLSYLGLDRIDLKGIFAVLPVFCFAFALVSVPYIQFVWTPLSTFLQAVPLFHVPPWSIFGGDPAGLYAFPPYALAVLFVGNFVGEELYYRGYLMKKTSFLGRANWFVNPLLFALYHLWQIPFTWPLIGLVFAFGLLMWLRKDLYVLIAFHFFVNM
;
A
#
# COMPACT_ATOMS: atom_id res chain seq x y z
N MET A 1 28.31 22.51 33.11
CA MET A 1 27.28 21.53 32.74
C MET A 1 26.46 21.89 31.49
N THR A 2 26.74 23.01 30.80
CA THR A 2 25.93 23.53 29.67
C THR A 2 26.37 23.06 28.26
N HIS A 3 27.64 22.68 28.11
CA HIS A 3 28.18 22.33 26.77
C HIS A 3 27.69 20.99 26.20
N THR A 4 27.41 20.03 27.05
CA THR A 4 26.95 18.68 26.65
C THR A 4 25.47 18.63 26.26
N GLU A 5 24.61 19.46 26.86
CA GLU A 5 23.19 19.53 26.49
C GLU A 5 22.96 20.21 25.14
N ASP A 6 23.74 21.25 24.83
CA ASP A 6 23.64 21.96 23.54
C ASP A 6 24.16 21.10 22.39
N GLU A 7 25.25 20.37 22.57
CA GLU A 7 25.74 19.40 21.57
C GLU A 7 24.75 18.27 21.35
N HIS A 8 24.08 17.78 22.40
CA HIS A 8 23.09 16.71 22.27
C HIS A 8 21.84 17.19 21.50
N LYS A 9 21.33 18.39 21.81
CA LYS A 9 20.22 19.03 21.09
C LYS A 9 20.59 19.33 19.63
N PHE A 10 21.80 19.76 19.36
CA PHE A 10 22.29 20.04 18.00
C PHE A 10 22.43 18.76 17.17
N ARG A 11 22.91 17.66 17.75
CA ARG A 11 22.98 16.34 17.09
C ARG A 11 21.59 15.76 16.83
N GLN A 12 20.66 15.87 17.78
CA GLN A 12 19.27 15.43 17.61
C GLN A 12 18.58 16.24 16.50
N GLY A 13 18.80 17.57 16.43
CA GLY A 13 18.29 18.40 15.34
C GLY A 13 18.82 18.00 13.96
N ARG A 14 20.10 17.65 13.85
CA ARG A 14 20.72 17.18 12.60
C ARG A 14 20.21 15.81 12.16
N MET A 15 20.07 14.85 13.08
CA MET A 15 19.51 13.54 12.76
C MET A 15 18.05 13.64 12.31
N ALA A 16 17.25 14.42 13.02
CA ALA A 16 15.86 14.65 12.61
C ALA A 16 15.76 15.27 11.22
N SER A 17 16.61 16.26 10.89
CA SER A 17 16.66 16.90 9.57
C SER A 17 17.19 16.00 8.45
N PHE A 18 17.95 14.94 8.77
CA PHE A 18 18.37 13.95 7.78
C PHE A 18 17.18 13.13 7.28
N PHE A 19 16.35 12.64 8.20
CA PHE A 19 15.20 11.79 7.87
C PHE A 19 13.97 12.57 7.41
N LYS A 20 13.75 13.78 7.95
CA LYS A 20 12.56 14.57 7.66
C LYS A 20 12.76 15.49 6.45
N ARG A 21 11.80 15.46 5.52
CA ARG A 21 11.68 16.40 4.40
C ARG A 21 10.50 17.34 4.64
N GLU A 22 10.69 18.62 4.41
CA GLU A 22 9.60 19.56 4.26
C GLU A 22 9.17 19.60 2.79
N ASP A 23 7.88 19.43 2.53
CA ASP A 23 7.30 19.53 1.20
C ASP A 23 6.07 20.44 1.24
N PRO A 24 6.25 21.74 0.94
CA PRO A 24 5.13 22.70 0.96
C PRO A 24 4.00 22.35 0.00
N THR A 25 4.30 21.67 -1.11
CA THR A 25 3.29 21.24 -2.07
C THR A 25 2.44 20.10 -1.51
N TYR A 26 3.09 19.10 -0.86
CA TYR A 26 2.36 18.04 -0.16
C TYR A 26 1.46 18.64 0.94
N ASP A 27 2.02 19.52 1.78
CA ASP A 27 1.29 20.14 2.89
C ASP A 27 0.13 21.01 2.40
N ARG A 28 0.29 21.69 1.26
CA ARG A 28 -0.81 22.41 0.62
C ARG A 28 -1.95 21.47 0.24
N TRP A 29 -1.65 20.39 -0.47
CA TRP A 29 -2.66 19.42 -0.90
C TRP A 29 -3.34 18.73 0.28
N GLU A 30 -2.59 18.37 1.31
CA GLU A 30 -3.14 17.78 2.54
C GLU A 30 -4.15 18.72 3.23
N ARG A 31 -3.90 20.03 3.24
CA ARG A 31 -4.79 21.04 3.85
C ARG A 31 -5.97 21.41 2.96
N THR A 32 -5.78 21.55 1.65
CA THR A 32 -6.82 22.07 0.75
C THR A 32 -7.80 21.02 0.29
N CYS A 33 -7.38 19.77 0.25
CA CYS A 33 -8.22 18.64 -0.17
C CYS A 33 -8.91 17.90 0.98
N GLN A 34 -9.07 18.54 2.13
CA GLN A 34 -10.06 18.09 3.10
C GLN A 34 -11.43 17.99 2.43
N PRO A 35 -12.25 16.99 2.74
CA PRO A 35 -13.40 16.64 1.92
C PRO A 35 -14.42 17.78 1.87
N LYS A 36 -14.26 18.65 0.88
CA LYS A 36 -15.35 19.44 0.30
C LYS A 36 -16.14 18.61 -0.72
N SER A 37 -15.66 17.39 -0.99
CA SER A 37 -16.22 16.52 -2.02
C SER A 37 -17.55 15.93 -1.57
N ALA A 38 -18.35 15.51 -2.56
CA ALA A 38 -19.61 14.80 -2.38
C ALA A 38 -19.52 13.53 -1.51
N LEU A 39 -18.31 13.02 -1.25
CA LEU A 39 -18.07 11.88 -0.39
C LEU A 39 -17.75 12.33 1.04
N GLY A 40 -18.54 11.87 2.00
CA GLY A 40 -18.29 12.09 3.42
C GLY A 40 -17.04 11.34 3.93
N LYS A 41 -16.56 11.70 5.15
CA LYS A 41 -15.40 11.08 5.79
C LYS A 41 -15.48 9.55 5.85
N GLY A 42 -16.66 9.00 6.14
CA GLY A 42 -16.89 7.55 6.18
C GLY A 42 -16.69 6.86 4.84
N ALA A 43 -17.07 7.50 3.74
CA ALA A 43 -16.88 6.95 2.40
C ALA A 43 -15.38 6.84 2.04
N TYR A 44 -14.55 7.79 2.43
CA TYR A 44 -13.09 7.68 2.23
C TYR A 44 -12.48 6.55 3.05
N LEU A 45 -12.97 6.28 4.25
CA LEU A 45 -12.55 5.11 5.03
C LEU A 45 -13.02 3.80 4.37
N ALA A 46 -14.26 3.77 3.84
CA ALA A 46 -14.78 2.62 3.12
C ALA A 46 -14.00 2.30 1.83
N LEU A 47 -13.47 3.32 1.14
CA LEU A 47 -12.66 3.16 -0.06
C LEU A 47 -11.35 2.38 0.20
N TYR A 48 -10.85 2.31 1.45
CA TYR A 48 -9.73 1.43 1.78
C TYR A 48 -10.08 -0.04 1.56
N PHE A 49 -11.30 -0.44 1.83
CA PHE A 49 -11.71 -1.85 1.82
C PHE A 49 -12.32 -2.31 0.50
N LEU A 50 -12.85 -1.39 -0.30
CA LEU A 50 -13.61 -1.76 -1.50
C LEU A 50 -12.79 -2.60 -2.49
N PRO A 51 -11.54 -2.25 -2.88
CA PRO A 51 -10.75 -3.10 -3.77
C PRO A 51 -10.40 -4.45 -3.12
N GLY A 52 -10.18 -4.47 -1.80
CA GLY A 52 -9.95 -5.70 -1.05
C GLY A 52 -11.17 -6.62 -1.01
N LEU A 53 -12.35 -6.05 -0.84
CA LEU A 53 -13.60 -6.81 -0.88
C LEU A 53 -13.83 -7.42 -2.27
N LEU A 54 -13.60 -6.66 -3.33
CA LEU A 54 -13.69 -7.16 -4.71
C LEU A 54 -12.70 -8.31 -4.95
N ALA A 55 -11.46 -8.15 -4.52
CA ALA A 55 -10.44 -9.20 -4.61
C ALA A 55 -10.83 -10.45 -3.79
N ALA A 56 -11.35 -10.27 -2.57
CA ALA A 56 -11.81 -11.39 -1.74
C ALA A 56 -12.95 -12.17 -2.38
N ILE A 57 -13.92 -11.49 -3.00
CA ILE A 57 -15.01 -12.14 -3.73
C ILE A 57 -14.45 -12.94 -4.91
N VAL A 58 -13.62 -12.32 -5.73
CA VAL A 58 -13.02 -12.95 -6.91
C VAL A 58 -12.20 -14.18 -6.55
N ILE A 59 -11.45 -14.13 -5.44
CA ILE A 59 -10.54 -15.21 -5.06
C ILE A 59 -11.25 -16.34 -4.31
N ASN A 60 -12.29 -16.04 -3.53
CA ASN A 60 -12.90 -17.02 -2.63
C ASN A 60 -14.25 -17.56 -3.11
N VAL A 61 -14.89 -16.96 -4.13
CA VAL A 61 -16.21 -17.38 -4.60
C VAL A 61 -16.14 -18.09 -5.96
N PRO A 62 -16.09 -19.44 -6.01
CA PRO A 62 -16.00 -20.19 -7.26
C PRO A 62 -17.14 -19.91 -8.24
N ALA A 63 -18.34 -19.61 -7.72
CA ALA A 63 -19.50 -19.31 -8.54
C ALA A 63 -19.33 -18.08 -9.43
N VAL A 64 -18.46 -17.14 -9.06
CA VAL A 64 -18.13 -15.93 -9.86
C VAL A 64 -17.56 -16.32 -11.22
N PHE A 65 -16.87 -17.47 -11.31
CA PHE A 65 -16.20 -17.92 -12.55
C PHE A 65 -16.95 -19.04 -13.28
N SER A 66 -18.08 -19.51 -12.76
CA SER A 66 -18.78 -20.66 -13.34
C SER A 66 -19.20 -20.44 -14.78
N THR A 67 -19.60 -19.24 -15.14
CA THR A 67 -20.00 -18.86 -16.50
C THR A 67 -18.79 -18.64 -17.40
N GLU A 68 -17.80 -17.90 -16.94
CA GLU A 68 -16.56 -17.64 -17.68
C GLU A 68 -15.78 -18.91 -17.95
N LEU A 69 -15.73 -19.86 -17.02
CA LEU A 69 -15.10 -21.17 -17.21
C LEU A 69 -15.74 -21.98 -18.33
N ARG A 70 -17.08 -21.90 -18.49
CA ARG A 70 -17.79 -22.57 -19.58
C ARG A 70 -17.52 -21.94 -20.94
N ILE A 71 -17.35 -20.62 -20.98
CA ILE A 71 -17.17 -19.85 -22.23
C ILE A 71 -15.71 -19.86 -22.69
N THR A 72 -14.77 -19.67 -21.75
CA THR A 72 -13.36 -19.42 -22.09
C THR A 72 -12.48 -20.66 -22.04
N HIS A 73 -12.93 -21.74 -21.38
CA HIS A 73 -12.12 -22.92 -21.09
C HIS A 73 -10.82 -22.65 -20.33
N LEU A 74 -10.69 -21.45 -19.73
CA LEU A 74 -9.51 -21.06 -18.94
C LEU A 74 -9.58 -21.67 -17.54
N SER A 75 -8.43 -21.97 -16.94
CA SER A 75 -8.41 -22.39 -15.56
C SER A 75 -8.82 -21.25 -14.61
N PRO A 76 -9.41 -21.56 -13.44
CA PRO A 76 -9.79 -20.55 -12.46
C PRO A 76 -8.65 -19.59 -12.10
N ARG A 77 -7.41 -20.07 -12.05
CA ARG A 77 -6.23 -19.26 -11.73
C ARG A 77 -5.96 -18.15 -12.76
N TYR A 78 -6.12 -18.44 -14.05
CA TYR A 78 -5.95 -17.44 -15.11
C TYR A 78 -7.03 -16.35 -15.04
N LEU A 79 -8.28 -16.72 -14.75
CA LEU A 79 -9.37 -15.76 -14.59
C LEU A 79 -9.14 -14.87 -13.35
N GLN A 80 -8.75 -15.47 -12.23
CA GLN A 80 -8.42 -14.72 -11.01
C GLN A 80 -7.27 -13.76 -11.24
N PHE A 81 -6.23 -14.18 -11.95
CA PHE A 81 -5.11 -13.32 -12.32
C PHE A 81 -5.57 -12.13 -13.16
N GLY A 82 -6.42 -12.37 -14.18
CA GLY A 82 -7.01 -11.31 -15.00
C GLY A 82 -7.80 -10.30 -14.16
N TRP A 83 -8.63 -10.77 -13.23
CA TRP A 83 -9.37 -9.89 -12.31
C TRP A 83 -8.47 -9.12 -11.36
N LEU A 84 -7.39 -9.73 -10.86
CA LEU A 84 -6.39 -9.02 -10.06
C LEU A 84 -5.71 -7.90 -10.86
N LEU A 85 -5.41 -8.13 -12.14
CA LEU A 85 -4.90 -7.08 -13.02
C LEU A 85 -5.91 -5.94 -13.17
N ILE A 86 -7.20 -6.24 -13.34
CA ILE A 86 -8.26 -5.22 -13.39
C ILE A 86 -8.33 -4.41 -12.09
N ILE A 87 -8.23 -5.07 -10.94
CA ILE A 87 -8.24 -4.39 -9.64
C ILE A 87 -6.98 -3.53 -9.47
N THR A 88 -5.80 -4.07 -9.72
CA THR A 88 -4.54 -3.36 -9.48
C THR A 88 -4.31 -2.22 -10.48
N LEU A 89 -4.55 -2.45 -11.77
CA LEU A 89 -4.38 -1.42 -12.80
C LEU A 89 -5.60 -0.49 -12.88
N GLY A 90 -6.81 -1.04 -12.90
CA GLY A 90 -8.04 -0.25 -13.02
C GLY A 90 -8.35 0.52 -11.76
N TRP A 91 -8.36 -0.16 -10.60
CA TRP A 91 -8.70 0.50 -9.36
C TRP A 91 -7.51 1.25 -8.75
N HIS A 92 -6.41 0.57 -8.43
CA HIS A 92 -5.31 1.22 -7.71
C HIS A 92 -4.57 2.26 -8.56
N LEU A 93 -4.31 1.96 -9.83
CA LEU A 93 -3.54 2.87 -10.68
C LEU A 93 -4.39 4.00 -11.29
N LEU A 94 -5.58 3.67 -11.83
CA LEU A 94 -6.37 4.63 -12.59
C LEU A 94 -7.40 5.39 -11.74
N SER A 95 -8.03 4.76 -10.74
CA SER A 95 -9.11 5.41 -9.99
C SER A 95 -8.70 6.71 -9.28
N PRO A 96 -7.46 6.88 -8.73
CA PRO A 96 -7.02 8.14 -8.17
C PRO A 96 -7.16 9.32 -9.15
N PHE A 97 -6.78 9.13 -10.41
CA PHE A 97 -6.92 10.17 -11.44
C PHE A 97 -8.38 10.45 -11.77
N ILE A 98 -9.20 9.39 -11.89
CA ILE A 98 -10.63 9.50 -12.16
C ILE A 98 -11.33 10.26 -11.03
N PHE A 99 -11.05 9.91 -9.78
CA PHE A 99 -11.66 10.57 -8.61
C PHE A 99 -11.20 12.02 -8.48
N LEU A 100 -9.92 12.32 -8.65
CA LEU A 100 -9.41 13.68 -8.64
C LEU A 100 -10.02 14.53 -9.76
N ARG A 101 -10.26 13.94 -10.92
CA ARG A 101 -10.88 14.64 -12.05
C ARG A 101 -12.37 14.86 -11.84
N LEU A 102 -13.12 13.80 -11.47
CA LEU A 102 -14.59 13.84 -11.44
C LEU A 102 -15.13 14.38 -10.13
N LEU A 103 -14.51 14.07 -8.99
CA LEU A 103 -15.00 14.47 -7.67
C LEU A 103 -14.39 15.79 -7.18
N ASP A 104 -13.11 16.03 -7.51
CA ASP A 104 -12.38 17.21 -7.07
C ASP A 104 -12.21 18.27 -8.15
N GLY A 105 -12.55 17.98 -9.41
CA GLY A 105 -12.48 18.91 -10.53
C GLY A 105 -11.05 19.28 -10.96
N LEU A 106 -10.04 18.51 -10.52
CA LEU A 106 -8.63 18.81 -10.81
C LEU A 106 -8.30 18.50 -12.26
N THR A 107 -7.43 19.32 -12.84
CA THR A 107 -6.77 19.03 -14.13
C THR A 107 -5.80 17.87 -13.98
N ILE A 108 -5.35 17.28 -15.09
CA ILE A 108 -4.34 16.20 -15.08
C ILE A 108 -3.05 16.69 -14.39
N ARG A 109 -2.60 17.92 -14.68
CA ARG A 109 -1.40 18.49 -14.06
C ARG A 109 -1.54 18.64 -12.55
N GLU A 110 -2.69 19.11 -12.09
CA GLU A 110 -2.98 19.21 -10.66
C GLU A 110 -3.11 17.83 -10.01
N SER A 111 -3.68 16.84 -10.71
CA SER A 111 -3.75 15.46 -10.24
C SER A 111 -2.36 14.83 -10.08
N LEU A 112 -1.44 15.06 -11.03
CA LEU A 112 -0.04 14.63 -10.90
C LEU A 112 0.64 15.28 -9.69
N SER A 113 0.43 16.60 -9.50
CA SER A 113 0.96 17.33 -8.35
C SER A 113 0.35 16.86 -7.03
N TYR A 114 -0.97 16.63 -7.01
CA TYR A 114 -1.67 16.07 -5.85
C TYR A 114 -1.08 14.70 -5.46
N LEU A 115 -0.93 13.80 -6.42
CA LEU A 115 -0.40 12.46 -6.19
C LEU A 115 1.09 12.47 -5.82
N GLY A 116 1.82 13.55 -6.14
CA GLY A 116 3.26 13.66 -5.90
C GLY A 116 4.12 13.08 -7.02
N LEU A 117 3.56 12.93 -8.22
CA LEU A 117 4.24 12.40 -9.39
C LEU A 117 5.06 13.45 -10.16
N ASP A 118 4.89 14.72 -9.83
CA ASP A 118 5.61 15.85 -10.44
C ASP A 118 6.92 16.20 -9.75
N ARG A 119 7.30 15.47 -8.69
CA ARG A 119 8.51 15.76 -7.90
C ARG A 119 9.09 14.47 -7.32
N ILE A 120 10.40 14.41 -7.25
CA ILE A 120 11.14 13.25 -6.75
C ILE A 120 12.15 13.70 -5.66
N ASP A 121 12.22 12.91 -4.61
CA ASP A 121 13.18 13.11 -3.52
C ASP A 121 14.43 12.23 -3.71
N LEU A 122 15.39 12.71 -4.47
CA LEU A 122 16.65 11.99 -4.71
C LEU A 122 17.42 11.70 -3.43
N LYS A 123 17.44 12.65 -2.46
CA LYS A 123 18.05 12.40 -1.14
C LYS A 123 17.30 11.29 -0.41
N GLY A 124 15.96 11.28 -0.49
CA GLY A 124 15.14 10.23 0.07
C GLY A 124 15.49 8.86 -0.48
N ILE A 125 15.60 8.74 -1.81
CA ILE A 125 15.88 7.48 -2.50
C ILE A 125 17.29 6.99 -2.22
N PHE A 126 18.32 7.85 -2.38
CA PHE A 126 19.72 7.39 -2.38
C PHE A 126 20.41 7.47 -1.01
N ALA A 127 19.91 8.25 -0.07
CA ALA A 127 20.53 8.39 1.25
C ALA A 127 19.63 7.85 2.39
N VAL A 128 18.35 8.24 2.41
CA VAL A 128 17.47 7.88 3.53
C VAL A 128 16.94 6.45 3.38
N LEU A 129 16.49 6.07 2.20
CA LEU A 129 15.90 4.77 1.95
C LEU A 129 16.85 3.59 2.27
N PRO A 130 18.13 3.57 1.87
CA PRO A 130 19.03 2.48 2.24
C PRO A 130 19.17 2.31 3.75
N VAL A 131 19.29 3.40 4.51
CA VAL A 131 19.36 3.36 5.97
C VAL A 131 18.05 2.85 6.56
N PHE A 132 16.93 3.30 6.02
CA PHE A 132 15.60 2.87 6.44
C PHE A 132 15.36 1.38 6.14
N CYS A 133 15.73 0.91 4.95
CA CYS A 133 15.64 -0.50 4.56
C CYS A 133 16.51 -1.39 5.45
N PHE A 134 17.73 -0.96 5.78
CA PHE A 134 18.59 -1.69 6.70
C PHE A 134 17.97 -1.80 8.11
N ALA A 135 17.49 -0.69 8.65
CA ALA A 135 16.80 -0.69 9.96
C ALA A 135 15.52 -1.55 9.93
N PHE A 136 14.75 -1.46 8.83
CA PHE A 136 13.57 -2.29 8.61
C PHE A 136 13.93 -3.79 8.58
N ALA A 137 14.97 -4.19 7.86
CA ALA A 137 15.41 -5.57 7.80
C ALA A 137 15.80 -6.13 9.19
N LEU A 138 16.50 -5.32 10.00
CA LEU A 138 16.85 -5.70 11.37
C LEU A 138 15.63 -5.96 12.27
N VAL A 139 14.55 -5.21 12.07
CA VAL A 139 13.29 -5.37 12.82
C VAL A 139 12.42 -6.48 12.22
N SER A 140 12.38 -6.60 10.89
CA SER A 140 11.50 -7.57 10.22
C SER A 140 11.91 -9.01 10.43
N VAL A 141 13.22 -9.31 10.49
CA VAL A 141 13.70 -10.70 10.72
C VAL A 141 13.16 -11.31 12.02
N PRO A 142 13.37 -10.70 13.20
CA PRO A 142 12.78 -11.24 14.43
C PRO A 142 11.25 -11.17 14.43
N TYR A 143 10.66 -10.13 13.85
CA TYR A 143 9.21 -10.02 13.75
C TYR A 143 8.61 -11.19 12.94
N ILE A 144 9.18 -11.52 11.80
CA ILE A 144 8.74 -12.65 10.97
C ILE A 144 8.87 -13.95 11.75
N GLN A 145 9.97 -14.16 12.44
CA GLN A 145 10.22 -15.41 13.19
C GLN A 145 9.28 -15.56 14.38
N PHE A 146 9.10 -14.51 15.18
CA PHE A 146 8.42 -14.62 16.48
C PHE A 146 6.96 -14.14 16.47
N VAL A 147 6.54 -13.39 15.47
CA VAL A 147 5.16 -12.85 15.37
C VAL A 147 4.45 -13.36 14.13
N TRP A 148 5.00 -13.07 12.93
CA TRP A 148 4.34 -13.40 11.68
C TRP A 148 4.12 -14.91 11.51
N THR A 149 5.15 -15.72 11.69
CA THR A 149 5.06 -17.17 11.46
C THR A 149 4.05 -17.85 12.41
N PRO A 150 4.09 -17.63 13.74
CA PRO A 150 3.10 -18.24 14.64
C PRO A 150 1.67 -17.75 14.37
N LEU A 151 1.49 -16.45 14.15
CA LEU A 151 0.17 -15.88 13.94
C LEU A 151 -0.42 -16.29 12.58
N SER A 152 0.41 -16.32 11.53
CA SER A 152 0.01 -16.80 10.21
C SER A 152 -0.40 -18.28 10.25
N THR A 153 0.36 -19.13 10.94
CA THR A 153 0.03 -20.54 11.13
C THR A 153 -1.30 -20.70 11.89
N PHE A 154 -1.51 -19.92 12.95
CA PHE A 154 -2.77 -19.92 13.68
C PHE A 154 -3.96 -19.49 12.80
N LEU A 155 -3.82 -18.40 12.05
CA LEU A 155 -4.89 -17.91 11.19
C LEU A 155 -5.23 -18.87 10.05
N GLN A 156 -4.23 -19.57 9.50
CA GLN A 156 -4.45 -20.60 8.47
C GLN A 156 -5.24 -21.81 9.00
N ALA A 157 -5.13 -22.09 10.29
CA ALA A 157 -5.91 -23.16 10.94
C ALA A 157 -7.37 -22.78 11.18
N VAL A 158 -7.73 -21.48 11.11
CA VAL A 158 -9.11 -21.02 11.27
C VAL A 158 -9.88 -21.21 9.96
N PRO A 159 -10.95 -22.03 9.92
CA PRO A 159 -11.67 -22.36 8.68
C PRO A 159 -12.15 -21.13 7.89
N LEU A 160 -12.56 -20.05 8.60
CA LEU A 160 -13.05 -18.82 7.98
C LEU A 160 -11.96 -18.08 7.16
N PHE A 161 -10.70 -18.24 7.54
CA PHE A 161 -9.56 -17.55 6.91
C PHE A 161 -8.75 -18.47 6.00
N HIS A 162 -9.17 -19.73 5.88
CA HIS A 162 -8.49 -20.69 5.03
C HIS A 162 -8.59 -20.28 3.55
N VAL A 163 -7.43 -20.14 2.90
CA VAL A 163 -7.38 -19.84 1.46
C VAL A 163 -7.66 -21.13 0.68
N PRO A 164 -8.66 -21.16 -0.19
CA PRO A 164 -9.00 -22.38 -0.93
C PRO A 164 -7.85 -22.89 -1.80
N PRO A 165 -7.62 -24.21 -1.93
CA PRO A 165 -6.54 -24.78 -2.74
C PRO A 165 -6.60 -24.41 -4.23
N TRP A 166 -7.80 -24.09 -4.75
CA TRP A 166 -8.02 -23.67 -6.14
C TRP A 166 -7.73 -22.18 -6.36
N SER A 167 -7.55 -21.41 -5.30
CA SER A 167 -7.19 -19.98 -5.38
C SER A 167 -5.78 -19.82 -5.92
N ILE A 168 -5.54 -18.71 -6.63
CA ILE A 168 -4.19 -18.31 -7.07
C ILE A 168 -3.21 -18.17 -5.89
N PHE A 169 -3.71 -17.88 -4.68
CA PHE A 169 -2.94 -17.80 -3.43
C PHE A 169 -3.06 -19.05 -2.56
N GLY A 170 -3.83 -20.05 -3.02
CA GLY A 170 -3.98 -21.34 -2.36
C GLY A 170 -3.02 -22.37 -2.94
N GLY A 171 -2.44 -23.19 -2.08
CA GLY A 171 -1.54 -24.27 -2.51
C GLY A 171 -0.10 -23.81 -2.74
N ASP A 172 0.57 -24.36 -3.75
CA ASP A 172 1.97 -24.09 -4.05
C ASP A 172 2.19 -22.63 -4.48
N PRO A 173 3.04 -21.85 -3.78
CA PRO A 173 3.47 -20.53 -4.20
C PRO A 173 4.04 -20.48 -5.62
N ALA A 174 4.61 -21.57 -6.12
CA ALA A 174 5.06 -21.70 -7.51
C ALA A 174 3.93 -21.47 -8.53
N GLY A 175 2.66 -21.63 -8.13
CA GLY A 175 1.52 -21.37 -9.00
C GLY A 175 1.41 -19.93 -9.50
N LEU A 176 1.86 -18.95 -8.73
CA LEU A 176 1.93 -17.55 -9.17
C LEU A 176 3.03 -17.37 -10.23
N TYR A 177 4.18 -18.01 -10.05
CA TYR A 177 5.31 -17.91 -10.98
C TYR A 177 5.12 -18.70 -12.27
N ALA A 178 4.03 -19.47 -12.40
CA ALA A 178 3.66 -20.13 -13.65
C ALA A 178 3.14 -19.16 -14.73
N PHE A 179 2.85 -17.89 -14.37
CA PHE A 179 2.45 -16.87 -15.33
C PHE A 179 3.65 -16.34 -16.13
N PRO A 180 3.44 -15.89 -17.38
CA PRO A 180 4.50 -15.29 -18.17
C PRO A 180 5.16 -14.10 -17.47
N PRO A 181 6.49 -13.93 -17.57
CA PRO A 181 7.20 -12.83 -16.86
C PRO A 181 6.65 -11.43 -17.14
N TYR A 182 6.19 -11.17 -18.35
CA TYR A 182 5.57 -9.87 -18.68
C TYR A 182 4.26 -9.64 -17.94
N ALA A 183 3.45 -10.67 -17.72
CA ALA A 183 2.21 -10.58 -16.98
C ALA A 183 2.49 -10.33 -15.50
N LEU A 184 3.51 -10.98 -14.93
CA LEU A 184 3.98 -10.71 -13.57
C LEU A 184 4.52 -9.28 -13.45
N ALA A 185 5.30 -8.80 -14.42
CA ALA A 185 5.81 -7.42 -14.42
C ALA A 185 4.65 -6.40 -14.40
N VAL A 186 3.61 -6.62 -15.20
CA VAL A 186 2.41 -5.76 -15.21
C VAL A 186 1.67 -5.82 -13.87
N LEU A 187 1.52 -7.02 -13.29
CA LEU A 187 0.91 -7.16 -11.97
C LEU A 187 1.73 -6.42 -10.91
N PHE A 188 3.05 -6.53 -10.93
CA PHE A 188 3.93 -5.84 -9.97
C PHE A 188 3.87 -4.32 -10.12
N VAL A 189 3.79 -3.79 -11.34
CA VAL A 189 3.55 -2.34 -11.55
C VAL A 189 2.20 -1.94 -10.96
N GLY A 190 1.14 -2.67 -11.22
CA GLY A 190 -0.18 -2.42 -10.63
C GLY A 190 -0.16 -2.48 -9.11
N ASN A 191 0.54 -3.45 -8.55
CA ASN A 191 0.66 -3.65 -7.11
C ASN A 191 1.53 -2.54 -6.46
N PHE A 192 2.81 -2.43 -6.83
CA PHE A 192 3.71 -1.52 -6.13
C PHE A 192 3.44 -0.06 -6.44
N VAL A 193 3.24 0.29 -7.71
CA VAL A 193 2.96 1.68 -8.09
C VAL A 193 1.49 2.02 -7.82
N GLY A 194 0.56 1.15 -8.21
CA GLY A 194 -0.87 1.38 -8.05
C GLY A 194 -1.27 1.49 -6.57
N GLU A 195 -0.83 0.58 -5.71
CA GLU A 195 -1.16 0.63 -4.28
C GLU A 195 -0.59 1.89 -3.62
N GLU A 196 0.66 2.26 -3.89
CA GLU A 196 1.21 3.47 -3.31
C GLU A 196 0.49 4.73 -3.82
N LEU A 197 0.13 4.77 -5.10
CA LEU A 197 -0.68 5.84 -5.69
C LEU A 197 -2.04 5.98 -4.99
N TYR A 198 -2.74 4.86 -4.82
CA TYR A 198 -4.07 4.84 -4.25
C TYR A 198 -4.07 5.14 -2.75
N TYR A 199 -3.28 4.37 -1.97
CA TYR A 199 -3.31 4.47 -0.52
C TYR A 199 -2.53 5.69 0.01
N ARG A 200 -1.34 5.98 -0.51
CA ARG A 200 -0.47 7.06 0.01
C ARG A 200 -0.58 8.33 -0.82
N GLY A 201 -0.65 8.19 -2.14
CA GLY A 201 -0.84 9.34 -3.03
C GLY A 201 -2.21 9.99 -2.89
N TYR A 202 -3.29 9.17 -2.87
CA TYR A 202 -4.66 9.65 -2.87
C TYR A 202 -5.32 9.59 -1.49
N LEU A 203 -5.56 8.40 -0.94
CA LEU A 203 -6.39 8.24 0.28
C LEU A 203 -5.76 8.88 1.51
N MET A 204 -4.44 8.79 1.69
CA MET A 204 -3.80 9.37 2.87
C MET A 204 -4.02 10.88 2.97
N LYS A 205 -4.08 11.61 1.84
CA LYS A 205 -4.44 13.04 1.84
C LYS A 205 -5.93 13.25 2.08
N LYS A 206 -6.80 12.38 1.54
CA LYS A 206 -8.25 12.44 1.78
C LYS A 206 -8.64 12.14 3.22
N THR A 207 -7.81 11.37 3.92
CA THR A 207 -8.00 11.05 5.34
C THR A 207 -7.22 11.96 6.28
N SER A 208 -6.68 13.08 5.80
CA SER A 208 -5.95 14.08 6.63
C SER A 208 -6.79 14.65 7.79
N PHE A 209 -8.12 14.51 7.75
CA PHE A 209 -8.99 14.82 8.88
C PHE A 209 -8.72 13.99 10.14
N LEU A 210 -7.99 12.87 10.02
CA LEU A 210 -7.49 12.06 11.15
C LEU A 210 -6.31 12.74 11.88
N GLY A 211 -5.81 13.87 11.35
CA GLY A 211 -4.71 14.63 11.94
C GLY A 211 -3.45 13.77 12.12
N ARG A 212 -2.86 13.85 13.31
CA ARG A 212 -1.62 13.11 13.63
C ARG A 212 -1.79 11.59 13.63
N ALA A 213 -3.00 11.07 13.75
CA ALA A 213 -3.23 9.62 13.69
C ALA A 213 -3.14 9.06 12.26
N ASN A 214 -3.18 9.90 11.24
CA ASN A 214 -3.25 9.46 9.83
C ASN A 214 -2.06 8.59 9.40
N TRP A 215 -0.84 8.91 9.84
CA TRP A 215 0.35 8.12 9.52
C TRP A 215 0.31 6.69 10.10
N PHE A 216 -0.46 6.50 11.16
CA PHE A 216 -0.66 5.21 11.81
C PHE A 216 -1.91 4.49 11.29
N VAL A 217 -3.03 5.21 11.13
CA VAL A 217 -4.31 4.63 10.69
C VAL A 217 -4.27 4.19 9.23
N ASN A 218 -3.61 4.96 8.35
CA ASN A 218 -3.51 4.58 6.93
C ASN A 218 -2.82 3.21 6.71
N PRO A 219 -1.63 2.93 7.29
CA PRO A 219 -1.04 1.58 7.19
C PRO A 219 -1.89 0.49 7.81
N LEU A 220 -2.57 0.76 8.92
CA LEU A 220 -3.49 -0.20 9.54
C LEU A 220 -4.62 -0.58 8.59
N LEU A 221 -5.30 0.41 8.01
CA LEU A 221 -6.36 0.18 7.03
C LEU A 221 -5.83 -0.52 5.77
N PHE A 222 -4.61 -0.20 5.35
CA PHE A 222 -3.92 -0.87 4.26
C PHE A 222 -3.64 -2.35 4.56
N ALA A 223 -3.23 -2.71 5.77
CA ALA A 223 -3.09 -4.12 6.14
C ALA A 223 -4.45 -4.83 6.13
N LEU A 224 -5.48 -4.19 6.67
CA LEU A 224 -6.81 -4.77 6.79
C LEU A 224 -7.57 -4.88 5.46
N TYR A 225 -7.20 -4.09 4.42
CA TYR A 225 -7.82 -4.25 3.10
C TYR A 225 -7.47 -5.59 2.43
N HIS A 226 -6.41 -6.28 2.85
CA HIS A 226 -6.02 -7.59 2.31
C HIS A 226 -6.95 -8.73 2.77
N LEU A 227 -8.24 -8.58 2.47
CA LEU A 227 -9.29 -9.53 2.87
C LEU A 227 -9.17 -10.90 2.20
N TRP A 228 -8.44 -10.99 1.09
CA TRP A 228 -8.16 -12.27 0.39
C TRP A 228 -6.91 -12.98 0.88
N GLN A 229 -6.10 -12.32 1.72
CA GLN A 229 -4.83 -12.82 2.23
C GLN A 229 -4.71 -12.67 3.75
N ILE A 230 -5.82 -12.79 4.47
CA ILE A 230 -5.87 -12.58 5.93
C ILE A 230 -4.74 -13.35 6.66
N PRO A 231 -4.53 -14.67 6.42
CA PRO A 231 -3.51 -15.41 7.14
C PRO A 231 -2.07 -14.94 6.88
N PHE A 232 -1.81 -14.32 5.73
CA PHE A 232 -0.47 -13.92 5.31
C PHE A 232 -0.18 -12.44 5.57
N THR A 233 -1.14 -11.57 5.28
CA THR A 233 -0.91 -10.12 5.29
C THR A 233 -1.30 -9.45 6.60
N TRP A 234 -2.38 -9.89 7.28
CA TRP A 234 -2.75 -9.30 8.56
C TRP A 234 -1.68 -9.47 9.65
N PRO A 235 -0.97 -10.62 9.77
CA PRO A 235 0.14 -10.72 10.71
C PRO A 235 1.30 -9.76 10.46
N LEU A 236 1.42 -9.17 9.25
CA LEU A 236 2.42 -8.15 8.92
C LEU A 236 2.07 -6.75 9.44
N ILE A 237 0.94 -6.58 10.14
CA ILE A 237 0.43 -5.28 10.57
C ILE A 237 1.47 -4.44 11.34
N GLY A 238 2.35 -5.09 12.12
CA GLY A 238 3.44 -4.40 12.81
C GLY A 238 4.50 -3.83 11.88
N LEU A 239 4.69 -4.43 10.70
CA LEU A 239 5.70 -3.99 9.72
C LEU A 239 5.15 -2.95 8.74
N VAL A 240 3.84 -2.97 8.45
CA VAL A 240 3.25 -2.00 7.50
C VAL A 240 3.27 -0.57 8.00
N PHE A 241 3.43 -0.35 9.31
CA PHE A 241 3.62 0.99 9.87
C PHE A 241 4.88 1.70 9.34
N ALA A 242 5.88 0.94 8.87
CA ALA A 242 7.06 1.49 8.22
C ALA A 242 6.70 2.36 6.99
N PHE A 243 5.69 1.97 6.22
CA PHE A 243 5.18 2.75 5.08
C PHE A 243 4.61 4.10 5.52
N GLY A 244 3.78 4.11 6.55
CA GLY A 244 3.21 5.34 7.10
C GLY A 244 4.28 6.26 7.69
N LEU A 245 5.24 5.69 8.41
CA LEU A 245 6.36 6.42 8.98
C LEU A 245 7.23 7.03 7.88
N LEU A 246 7.60 6.24 6.86
CA LEU A 246 8.42 6.73 5.75
C LEU A 246 7.71 7.83 4.97
N MET A 247 6.39 7.68 4.71
CA MET A 247 5.58 8.72 4.08
C MET A 247 5.50 9.98 4.95
N TRP A 248 5.33 9.85 6.24
CA TRP A 248 5.30 10.99 7.17
C TRP A 248 6.65 11.73 7.21
N LEU A 249 7.76 11.00 7.13
CA LEU A 249 9.11 11.57 7.14
C LEU A 249 9.46 12.23 5.81
N ARG A 250 9.16 11.59 4.67
CA ARG A 250 9.67 12.01 3.35
C ARG A 250 8.65 12.70 2.46
N LYS A 251 7.36 12.45 2.66
CA LYS A 251 6.26 13.02 1.84
C LYS A 251 6.47 12.82 0.33
N ASP A 252 7.06 11.68 -0.03
CA ASP A 252 7.48 11.37 -1.40
C ASP A 252 7.02 9.98 -1.82
N LEU A 253 6.27 9.93 -2.91
CA LEU A 253 5.68 8.70 -3.41
C LEU A 253 6.72 7.75 -4.01
N TYR A 254 7.75 8.28 -4.68
CA TYR A 254 8.79 7.46 -5.31
C TYR A 254 9.65 6.72 -4.27
N VAL A 255 9.90 7.37 -3.13
CA VAL A 255 10.58 6.73 -1.99
C VAL A 255 9.73 5.56 -1.47
N LEU A 256 8.41 5.72 -1.41
CA LEU A 256 7.48 4.67 -0.97
C LEU A 256 7.41 3.52 -1.98
N ILE A 257 7.30 3.81 -3.26
CA ILE A 257 7.30 2.80 -4.34
C ILE A 257 8.60 1.97 -4.27
N ALA A 258 9.75 2.63 -4.14
CA ALA A 258 11.03 1.95 -4.01
C ALA A 258 11.13 1.11 -2.73
N PHE A 259 10.59 1.59 -1.61
CA PHE A 259 10.49 0.81 -0.37
C PHE A 259 9.55 -0.39 -0.51
N HIS A 260 8.40 -0.20 -1.16
CA HIS A 260 7.44 -1.27 -1.41
C HIS A 260 8.06 -2.39 -2.26
N PHE A 261 8.78 -2.01 -3.31
CA PHE A 261 9.55 -2.95 -4.11
C PHE A 261 10.57 -3.73 -3.25
N PHE A 262 11.34 -3.05 -2.40
CA PHE A 262 12.31 -3.68 -1.50
C PHE A 262 11.67 -4.70 -0.55
N VAL A 263 10.49 -4.39 0.01
CA VAL A 263 9.81 -5.27 0.98
C VAL A 263 9.27 -6.55 0.34
N ASN A 264 9.01 -6.53 -0.98
CA ASN A 264 8.44 -7.66 -1.72
C ASN A 264 9.50 -8.48 -2.49
N MET A 265 10.77 -8.11 -2.43
CA MET A 265 11.89 -8.87 -3.00
C MET A 265 12.41 -9.90 -2.00
#